data_329c2070449b4087c4b30ab98f7c85c3
#
_entry.id   329c2070449b4087c4b30ab98f7c85c3
#
_cell.length_a   1.000
_cell.length_b   1.000
_cell.length_c   1.000
_cell.angle_alpha   90.00
_cell.angle_beta   90.00
_cell.angle_gamma   90.00
#
_symmetry.space_group_name_H-M   'P 1'
#
loop_
_entity.id
_entity.type
_entity.pdbx_description
1 polymer ?
#
loop_
_entity_poly.entity_id
_entity_poly.type
_entity_poly.pdbx_seq_one_letter_code
_entity_poly.pdbx_strand_id
1 'polypeptide(L)'
;MSETALQSASRVPSVIVSRPGIMQQSLRASLAACPGIEIVGTYGDGLTALNAIAEHAPALLVIDFNLLDEEIEALLAAVKLRYATTHCVVLIRSGQRAAWARASGADAVVPHDGSMHELMAVLARFRVNPL
;
A
#
# COMPACT_ATOMS: atom_id res chain seq x y z
N MET A 1 -28.29 -12.87 4.02
CA MET A 1 -26.91 -12.49 4.19
C MET A 1 -26.84 -11.19 4.98
N SER A 2 -25.95 -11.10 5.95
CA SER A 2 -25.84 -9.90 6.76
C SER A 2 -25.10 -8.81 6.01
N GLU A 3 -25.39 -7.57 6.37
CA GLU A 3 -24.73 -6.40 5.82
C GLU A 3 -23.21 -6.45 6.09
N THR A 4 -22.81 -6.94 7.26
CA THR A 4 -21.39 -7.08 7.62
C THR A 4 -20.67 -8.04 6.67
N ALA A 5 -21.29 -9.13 6.28
CA ALA A 5 -20.68 -10.08 5.36
C ALA A 5 -20.48 -9.45 3.98
N LEU A 6 -21.43 -8.65 3.51
CA LEU A 6 -21.30 -7.95 2.24
C LEU A 6 -20.17 -6.94 2.27
N GLN A 7 -20.04 -6.20 3.38
CA GLN A 7 -18.96 -5.22 3.52
C GLN A 7 -17.60 -5.90 3.54
N SER A 8 -17.48 -7.03 4.23
CA SER A 8 -16.23 -7.78 4.27
C SER A 8 -15.85 -8.31 2.89
N ALA A 9 -16.85 -8.80 2.13
CA ALA A 9 -16.59 -9.34 0.80
C ALA A 9 -16.10 -8.26 -0.17
N SER A 10 -16.45 -6.98 0.07
CA SER A 10 -16.05 -5.88 -0.80
C SER A 10 -14.78 -5.18 -0.34
N ARG A 11 -14.18 -5.60 0.77
CA ARG A 11 -12.96 -4.97 1.27
C ARG A 11 -11.75 -5.37 0.45
N VAL A 12 -10.80 -4.43 0.37
CA VAL A 12 -9.56 -4.59 -0.37
C VAL A 12 -8.48 -5.05 0.61
N PRO A 13 -7.99 -6.30 0.49
CA PRO A 13 -6.92 -6.77 1.37
C PRO A 13 -5.63 -6.02 1.06
N SER A 14 -5.05 -5.43 2.10
CA SER A 14 -3.96 -4.47 1.95
C SER A 14 -2.82 -4.78 2.91
N VAL A 15 -1.60 -4.60 2.43
CA VAL A 15 -0.37 -4.73 3.22
C VAL A 15 0.31 -3.37 3.29
N ILE A 16 0.79 -3.01 4.47
CA ILE A 16 1.54 -1.78 4.70
C ILE A 16 3.00 -2.13 4.98
N VAL A 17 3.92 -1.40 4.34
CA VAL A 17 5.36 -1.52 4.60
C VAL A 17 5.88 -0.16 5.02
N SER A 18 6.31 -0.04 6.26
CA SER A 18 6.78 1.20 6.85
C SER A 18 7.65 0.87 8.04
N ARG A 19 8.74 1.60 8.25
CA ARG A 19 9.61 1.40 9.41
C ARG A 19 8.79 1.49 10.70
N PRO A 20 9.06 0.64 11.70
CA PRO A 20 8.35 0.71 12.97
C PRO A 20 8.51 2.07 13.62
N GLY A 21 7.42 2.61 14.17
CA GLY A 21 7.42 3.87 14.84
C GLY A 21 6.10 4.61 14.66
N ILE A 22 6.11 5.89 15.03
CA ILE A 22 4.91 6.71 15.01
C ILE A 22 4.32 6.84 13.60
N MET A 23 5.17 6.98 12.59
CA MET A 23 4.68 7.12 11.22
C MET A 23 3.97 5.85 10.74
N GLN A 24 4.52 4.67 11.06
CA GLN A 24 3.86 3.42 10.72
C GLN A 24 2.51 3.31 11.42
N GLN A 25 2.45 3.64 12.71
CA GLN A 25 1.22 3.58 13.48
C GLN A 25 0.17 4.53 12.95
N SER A 26 0.58 5.74 12.60
CA SER A 26 -0.32 6.76 12.04
C SER A 26 -0.88 6.32 10.69
N LEU A 27 -0.02 5.81 9.83
CA LEU A 27 -0.44 5.32 8.52
C LEU A 27 -1.41 4.15 8.66
N ARG A 28 -1.10 3.21 9.53
CA ARG A 28 -1.96 2.07 9.78
C ARG A 28 -3.33 2.50 10.29
N ALA A 29 -3.36 3.45 11.24
CA ALA A 29 -4.61 3.94 11.78
C ALA A 29 -5.45 4.65 10.72
N SER A 30 -4.83 5.44 9.86
CA SER A 30 -5.51 6.14 8.78
C SER A 30 -6.15 5.16 7.79
N LEU A 31 -5.41 4.12 7.42
CA LEU A 31 -5.92 3.12 6.49
C LEU A 31 -6.98 2.23 7.14
N ALA A 32 -6.82 1.90 8.42
CA ALA A 32 -7.79 1.09 9.13
C ALA A 32 -9.15 1.82 9.25
N ALA A 33 -9.13 3.14 9.28
CA ALA A 33 -10.36 3.93 9.33
C ALA A 33 -11.04 4.06 7.97
N CYS A 34 -10.39 3.64 6.90
CA CYS A 34 -10.92 3.78 5.55
C CYS A 34 -11.89 2.63 5.25
N PRO A 35 -13.17 2.93 4.98
CA PRO A 35 -14.12 1.87 4.64
C PRO A 35 -13.70 1.16 3.37
N GLY A 36 -13.78 -0.15 3.36
CA GLY A 36 -13.41 -0.94 2.20
C GLY A 36 -11.95 -1.35 2.15
N ILE A 37 -11.14 -0.95 3.14
CA ILE A 37 -9.76 -1.41 3.27
C ILE A 37 -9.68 -2.40 4.41
N GLU A 38 -9.06 -3.55 4.15
CA GLU A 38 -8.79 -4.55 5.17
C GLU A 38 -7.28 -4.72 5.27
N ILE A 39 -6.70 -4.29 6.40
CA ILE A 39 -5.25 -4.42 6.59
C ILE A 39 -4.96 -5.85 7.02
N VAL A 40 -4.30 -6.60 6.15
CA VAL A 40 -3.95 -8.00 6.44
C VAL A 40 -2.54 -8.12 7.04
N GLY A 41 -1.76 -7.06 7.02
CA GLY A 41 -0.45 -7.06 7.68
C GLY A 41 0.24 -5.71 7.58
N THR A 42 1.12 -5.46 8.55
CA THR A 42 1.96 -4.26 8.61
C THR A 42 3.37 -4.73 8.90
N TYR A 43 4.30 -4.36 8.05
CA TYR A 43 5.67 -4.88 8.11
C TYR A 43 6.68 -3.74 8.09
N GLY A 44 7.82 -3.95 8.75
CA GLY A 44 8.84 -2.93 8.92
C GLY A 44 9.94 -2.94 7.86
N ASP A 45 9.96 -3.95 6.98
CA ASP A 45 10.99 -4.07 5.95
C ASP A 45 10.44 -4.78 4.72
N GLY A 46 11.17 -4.65 3.61
CA GLY A 46 10.71 -5.16 2.33
C GLY A 46 10.71 -6.68 2.23
N LEU A 47 11.69 -7.33 2.85
CA LEU A 47 11.79 -8.79 2.76
C LEU A 47 10.63 -9.48 3.50
N THR A 48 10.34 -9.04 4.72
CA THR A 48 9.23 -9.58 5.48
C THR A 48 7.90 -9.32 4.76
N ALA A 49 7.77 -8.13 4.18
CA ALA A 49 6.58 -7.77 3.41
C ALA A 49 6.42 -8.68 2.20
N LEU A 50 7.51 -8.98 1.49
CA LEU A 50 7.45 -9.83 0.30
C LEU A 50 6.95 -11.23 0.66
N ASN A 51 7.39 -11.77 1.79
CA ASN A 51 6.91 -13.07 2.25
C ASN A 51 5.41 -13.02 2.53
N ALA A 52 4.94 -11.94 3.14
CA ALA A 52 3.52 -11.76 3.43
C ALA A 52 2.68 -11.61 2.15
N ILE A 53 3.23 -10.93 1.14
CA ILE A 53 2.55 -10.78 -0.15
C ILE A 53 2.37 -12.14 -0.80
N ALA A 54 3.39 -12.99 -0.74
CA ALA A 54 3.30 -14.34 -1.27
C ALA A 54 2.23 -15.16 -0.57
N GLU A 55 2.07 -14.96 0.74
CA GLU A 55 1.12 -15.72 1.54
C GLU A 55 -0.31 -15.22 1.42
N HIS A 56 -0.49 -13.89 1.42
CA HIS A 56 -1.83 -13.29 1.49
C HIS A 56 -2.38 -12.81 0.16
N ALA A 57 -1.53 -12.68 -0.85
CA ALA A 57 -1.93 -12.17 -2.17
C ALA A 57 -2.80 -10.90 -2.07
N PRO A 58 -2.29 -9.83 -1.43
CA PRO A 58 -3.09 -8.62 -1.24
C PRO A 58 -3.38 -7.93 -2.56
N ALA A 59 -4.50 -7.22 -2.61
CA ALA A 59 -4.84 -6.41 -3.77
C ALA A 59 -4.08 -5.09 -3.76
N LEU A 60 -3.66 -4.62 -2.59
CA LEU A 60 -3.03 -3.32 -2.42
C LEU A 60 -1.79 -3.44 -1.54
N LEU A 61 -0.71 -2.78 -1.97
CA LEU A 61 0.51 -2.65 -1.19
C LEU A 61 0.82 -1.17 -1.05
N VAL A 62 0.91 -0.69 0.20
CA VAL A 62 1.24 0.71 0.50
C VAL A 62 2.65 0.74 1.08
N ILE A 63 3.55 1.42 0.39
CA ILE A 63 4.97 1.49 0.73
C ILE A 63 5.30 2.91 1.18
N ASP A 64 5.82 3.05 2.39
CA ASP A 64 6.16 4.36 2.95
C ASP A 64 7.56 4.81 2.52
N PHE A 65 7.76 6.12 2.45
CA PHE A 65 9.04 6.72 2.05
C PHE A 65 10.15 6.51 3.06
N ASN A 66 9.83 6.03 4.27
CA ASN A 66 10.86 5.86 5.31
C ASN A 66 11.69 4.59 5.16
N LEU A 67 11.43 3.81 4.12
CA LEU A 67 12.29 2.70 3.73
C LEU A 67 13.45 3.21 2.88
N LEU A 68 14.53 2.40 2.78
CA LEU A 68 15.64 2.75 1.89
C LEU A 68 15.19 2.69 0.42
N ASP A 69 15.76 3.52 -0.42
CA ASP A 69 15.42 3.56 -1.85
C ASP A 69 15.63 2.19 -2.50
N GLU A 70 16.75 1.54 -2.22
CA GLU A 70 17.06 0.22 -2.78
C GLU A 70 16.03 -0.81 -2.33
N GLU A 71 15.55 -0.68 -1.10
CA GLU A 71 14.54 -1.58 -0.55
C GLU A 71 13.20 -1.41 -1.28
N ILE A 72 12.82 -0.17 -1.52
CA ILE A 72 11.58 0.14 -2.26
C ILE A 72 11.68 -0.37 -3.69
N GLU A 73 12.81 -0.11 -4.35
CA GLU A 73 13.02 -0.55 -5.72
C GLU A 73 12.95 -2.06 -5.84
N ALA A 74 13.63 -2.77 -4.93
CA ALA A 74 13.65 -4.23 -4.95
C ALA A 74 12.26 -4.81 -4.69
N LEU A 75 11.52 -4.23 -3.76
CA LEU A 75 10.17 -4.69 -3.44
C LEU A 75 9.23 -4.49 -4.62
N LEU A 76 9.25 -3.31 -5.24
CA LEU A 76 8.43 -3.02 -6.41
C LEU A 76 8.75 -3.97 -7.57
N ALA A 77 10.03 -4.19 -7.83
CA ALA A 77 10.45 -5.08 -8.91
C ALA A 77 9.94 -6.51 -8.68
N ALA A 78 10.07 -7.01 -7.45
CA ALA A 78 9.64 -8.36 -7.11
C ALA A 78 8.12 -8.50 -7.25
N VAL A 79 7.37 -7.51 -6.78
CA VAL A 79 5.91 -7.54 -6.87
C VAL A 79 5.45 -7.48 -8.32
N LYS A 80 6.02 -6.61 -9.12
CA LYS A 80 5.65 -6.50 -10.53
C LYS A 80 5.94 -7.78 -11.31
N LEU A 81 7.02 -8.46 -10.95
CA LEU A 81 7.39 -9.68 -11.64
C LEU A 81 6.51 -10.87 -11.27
N ARG A 82 6.16 -11.00 -9.99
CA ARG A 82 5.51 -12.22 -9.48
C ARG A 82 4.06 -12.03 -9.06
N TYR A 83 3.67 -10.79 -8.71
CA TYR A 83 2.34 -10.50 -8.16
C TYR A 83 1.74 -9.31 -8.87
N ALA A 84 1.63 -9.42 -10.19
CA ALA A 84 1.25 -8.29 -11.05
C ALA A 84 -0.15 -7.74 -10.76
N THR A 85 -1.00 -8.51 -10.09
CA THR A 85 -2.34 -8.03 -9.73
C THR A 85 -2.36 -7.20 -8.45
N THR A 86 -1.24 -7.14 -7.71
CA THR A 86 -1.14 -6.28 -6.53
C THR A 86 -0.83 -4.85 -6.98
N HIS A 87 -1.69 -3.91 -6.62
CA HIS A 87 -1.46 -2.50 -6.90
C HIS A 87 -0.52 -1.92 -5.85
N CYS A 88 0.55 -1.27 -6.32
CA CYS A 88 1.56 -0.70 -5.44
C CYS A 88 1.41 0.81 -5.39
N VAL A 89 1.19 1.34 -4.18
CA VAL A 89 1.13 2.77 -3.92
C VAL A 89 2.36 3.14 -3.10
N VAL A 90 3.15 4.08 -3.59
CA VAL A 90 4.35 4.56 -2.89
C VAL A 90 4.07 5.94 -2.33
N LEU A 91 4.25 6.09 -1.02
CA LEU A 91 4.17 7.39 -0.36
C LEU A 91 5.53 8.04 -0.44
N ILE A 92 5.58 9.28 -0.88
CA ILE A 92 6.83 10.01 -1.07
C ILE A 92 6.87 11.24 -0.18
N ARG A 93 8.07 11.70 0.15
CA ARG A 93 8.26 12.88 0.98
C ARG A 93 7.96 14.16 0.19
N SER A 94 8.32 14.18 -1.08
CA SER A 94 8.10 15.35 -1.92
C SER A 94 7.83 14.93 -3.35
N GLY A 95 7.19 15.83 -4.11
CA GLY A 95 6.85 15.58 -5.51
C GLY A 95 8.04 15.31 -6.40
N GLN A 96 9.24 15.74 -6.00
CA GLN A 96 10.47 15.48 -6.75
C GLN A 96 10.79 13.99 -6.85
N ARG A 97 10.26 13.19 -5.92
CA ARG A 97 10.49 11.74 -5.90
C ARG A 97 9.51 10.96 -6.78
N ALA A 98 8.48 11.64 -7.30
CA ALA A 98 7.41 10.93 -8.01
C ALA A 98 7.89 10.19 -9.25
N ALA A 99 8.75 10.82 -10.05
CA ALA A 99 9.26 10.19 -11.28
C ALA A 99 10.07 8.93 -10.96
N TRP A 100 10.90 8.99 -9.92
CA TRP A 100 11.67 7.83 -9.48
C TRP A 100 10.76 6.68 -9.07
N ALA A 101 9.74 6.98 -8.26
CA ALA A 101 8.85 5.94 -7.75
C ALA A 101 8.08 5.27 -8.90
N ARG A 102 7.59 6.06 -9.85
CA ARG A 102 6.89 5.52 -11.02
C ARG A 102 7.81 4.68 -11.89
N ALA A 103 9.03 5.16 -12.12
CA ALA A 103 10.02 4.43 -12.91
C ALA A 103 10.39 3.11 -12.23
N SER A 104 10.32 3.06 -10.89
CA SER A 104 10.62 1.84 -10.13
C SER A 104 9.46 0.85 -10.12
N GLY A 105 8.28 1.23 -10.59
CA GLY A 105 7.15 0.32 -10.73
C GLY A 105 5.91 0.65 -9.91
N ALA A 106 5.85 1.83 -9.27
CA ALA A 106 4.67 2.22 -8.50
C ALA A 106 3.47 2.44 -9.45
N ASP A 107 2.33 1.91 -9.08
CA ASP A 107 1.09 2.14 -9.82
C ASP A 107 0.50 3.50 -9.49
N ALA A 108 0.77 4.00 -8.29
CA ALA A 108 0.38 5.34 -7.89
C ALA A 108 1.41 5.88 -6.92
N VAL A 109 1.56 7.20 -6.90
CA VAL A 109 2.52 7.88 -6.04
C VAL A 109 1.76 8.99 -5.33
N VAL A 110 1.89 9.05 -3.99
CA VAL A 110 1.12 9.98 -3.17
C VAL A 110 2.05 10.67 -2.18
N PRO A 111 2.00 12.01 -2.05
CA PRO A 111 2.76 12.68 -1.01
C PRO A 111 2.26 12.29 0.39
N HIS A 112 3.18 12.00 1.29
CA HIS A 112 2.84 11.71 2.68
C HIS A 112 2.92 13.02 3.48
N ASP A 113 1.90 13.85 3.35
CA ASP A 113 1.89 15.18 3.93
C ASP A 113 1.06 15.28 5.22
N GLY A 114 0.59 14.15 5.71
CA GLY A 114 -0.20 14.10 6.93
C GLY A 114 -1.70 14.18 6.73
N SER A 115 -2.16 14.64 5.58
CA SER A 115 -3.59 14.77 5.32
C SER A 115 -4.23 13.48 4.84
N MET A 116 -3.48 12.62 4.20
CA MET A 116 -3.96 11.35 3.61
C MET A 116 -5.08 11.53 2.57
N HIS A 117 -5.40 12.76 2.22
CA HIS A 117 -6.48 13.04 1.29
C HIS A 117 -6.23 12.44 -0.09
N GLU A 118 -5.04 12.62 -0.62
CA GLU A 118 -4.69 12.06 -1.92
C GLU A 118 -4.64 10.54 -1.88
N LEU A 119 -4.18 9.97 -0.78
CA LEU A 119 -4.16 8.52 -0.62
C LEU A 119 -5.59 7.97 -0.68
N MET A 120 -6.53 8.60 0.01
CA MET A 120 -7.93 8.17 -0.03
C MET A 120 -8.50 8.24 -1.45
N ALA A 121 -8.17 9.28 -2.20
CA ALA A 121 -8.62 9.43 -3.57
C ALA A 121 -8.07 8.31 -4.47
N VAL A 122 -6.79 7.97 -4.30
CA VAL A 122 -6.18 6.87 -5.06
C VAL A 122 -6.83 5.54 -4.70
N LEU A 123 -7.05 5.28 -3.42
CA LEU A 123 -7.66 4.04 -2.97
C LEU A 123 -9.08 3.88 -3.50
N ALA A 124 -9.81 4.99 -3.59
CA ALA A 124 -11.16 4.96 -4.14
C ALA A 124 -11.16 4.46 -5.59
N ARG A 125 -10.16 4.83 -6.39
CA ARG A 125 -10.05 4.36 -7.76
C ARG A 125 -9.82 2.85 -7.84
N PHE A 126 -8.99 2.32 -6.95
CA PHE A 126 -8.73 0.88 -6.92
C PHE A 126 -9.96 0.10 -6.46
N ARG A 127 -10.78 0.67 -5.58
CA ARG A 127 -12.00 0.04 -5.12
C ARG A 127 -13.07 -0.02 -6.19
N VAL A 128 -13.11 1.00 -7.04
CA VAL A 128 -14.10 1.07 -8.12
C VAL A 128 -13.80 0.02 -9.18
N ASN A 129 -12.52 -0.24 -9.42
CA ASN A 129 -12.07 -1.20 -10.43
C ASN A 129 -11.17 -2.25 -9.80
N PRO A 130 -11.72 -3.15 -8.97
CA PRO A 130 -10.89 -4.13 -8.27
C PRO A 130 -10.28 -5.19 -9.19
N LEU A 131 -10.77 -5.31 -10.39
CA LEU A 131 -10.26 -6.29 -11.33
C LEU A 131 -9.64 -5.63 -12.55
#